data_2d1d3361693cb5e02c4df952741dca41
#
_entry.id   2d1d3361693cb5e02c4df952741dca41
#
_cell.length_a   1.000
_cell.length_b   1.000
_cell.length_c   1.000
_cell.angle_alpha   90.00
_cell.angle_beta   90.00
_cell.angle_gamma   90.00
#
_symmetry.space_group_name_H-M   'P 1'
#
loop_
_entity.id
_entity.type
_entity.pdbx_description
1 polymer ?
#
loop_
_entity_poly.entity_id
_entity_poly.type
_entity_poly.pdbx_seq_one_letter_code
_entity_poly.pdbx_strand_id
1 'polypeptide(L)'
;YISYMDAMKVLCEAKGIKLIQGIFHERMWVNYIDCFTPINTRELNWGEYNDWIKRKVDSFPDHHRLGMGKYTDLFKLARTKYKIKPFGHPCEDTHHEYAELLHHIYRTTKF
;
A
#
# COMPACT_ATOMS: atom_id res chain seq x y z
N TYR A 1 -1.97 -0.36 -10.78
CA TYR A 1 -2.25 -0.79 -9.40
C TYR A 1 -3.08 0.23 -8.63
N ILE A 2 -2.67 1.50 -8.64
CA ILE A 2 -3.40 2.57 -7.95
C ILE A 2 -4.81 2.75 -8.51
N SER A 3 -4.99 2.61 -9.81
CA SER A 3 -6.31 2.68 -10.44
C SER A 3 -7.23 1.55 -9.97
N TYR A 4 -6.70 0.35 -9.75
CA TYR A 4 -7.48 -0.76 -9.18
C TYR A 4 -7.87 -0.50 -7.73
N MET A 5 -6.98 0.09 -6.93
CA MET A 5 -7.30 0.48 -5.56
C MET A 5 -8.42 1.51 -5.52
N ASP A 6 -8.37 2.51 -6.40
CA ASP A 6 -9.40 3.53 -6.50
C ASP A 6 -10.75 2.92 -6.94
N ALA A 7 -10.73 2.04 -7.92
CA ALA A 7 -11.92 1.33 -8.37
C ALA A 7 -12.53 0.46 -7.27
N MET A 8 -11.71 -0.26 -6.51
CA MET A 8 -12.17 -1.06 -5.37
C MET A 8 -12.78 -0.20 -4.28
N LYS A 9 -12.18 0.96 -4.00
CA LYS A 9 -12.73 1.93 -3.04
C LYS A 9 -14.13 2.36 -3.45
N VAL A 10 -14.30 2.78 -4.69
CA VAL A 10 -15.60 3.25 -5.20
C VAL A 10 -16.64 2.13 -5.18
N LEU A 11 -16.27 0.93 -5.63
CA LEU A 11 -17.17 -0.22 -5.68
C LEU A 11 -17.62 -0.63 -4.27
N CYS A 12 -16.69 -0.72 -3.32
CA CYS A 12 -17.01 -1.13 -1.95
C CYS A 12 -17.86 -0.08 -1.23
N GLU A 13 -17.57 1.22 -1.43
CA GLU A 13 -18.40 2.29 -0.87
C GLU A 13 -19.82 2.23 -1.41
N ALA A 14 -19.99 2.01 -2.72
CA ALA A 14 -21.31 1.92 -3.35
C ALA A 14 -22.13 0.74 -2.85
N LYS A 15 -21.47 -0.36 -2.42
CA LYS A 15 -22.13 -1.58 -1.95
C LYS A 15 -22.16 -1.71 -0.42
N GLY A 16 -21.64 -0.73 0.31
CA GLY A 16 -21.58 -0.79 1.77
C GLY A 16 -20.62 -1.86 2.30
N ILE A 17 -19.60 -2.22 1.52
CA ILE A 17 -18.58 -3.21 1.89
C ILE A 17 -17.42 -2.50 2.59
N LYS A 18 -17.01 -3.00 3.73
CA LYS A 18 -15.84 -2.51 4.46
C LYS A 18 -14.57 -3.00 3.78
N LEU A 19 -13.70 -2.08 3.35
CA LEU A 19 -12.49 -2.39 2.61
C LEU A 19 -11.26 -1.89 3.37
N ILE A 20 -10.28 -2.78 3.54
CA ILE A 20 -8.92 -2.43 3.96
C ILE A 20 -8.00 -2.84 2.82
N GLN A 21 -7.16 -1.94 2.36
CA GLN A 21 -6.24 -2.23 1.26
C GLN A 21 -4.91 -1.52 1.42
N GLY A 22 -3.92 -1.96 0.66
CA GLY A 22 -2.58 -1.41 0.69
C GLY A 22 -1.62 -2.28 -0.11
N ILE A 23 -0.35 -2.20 0.23
CA ILE A 23 0.70 -2.99 -0.38
C ILE A 23 1.44 -3.81 0.69
N PHE A 24 1.95 -4.97 0.32
CA PHE A 24 2.67 -5.84 1.25
C PHE A 24 4.13 -5.44 1.44
N HIS A 25 4.68 -4.72 0.49
CA HIS A 25 6.09 -4.36 0.49
C HIS A 25 6.24 -2.89 0.12
N GLU A 26 6.89 -2.13 0.99
CA GLU A 26 7.16 -0.70 0.79
C GLU A 26 7.82 -0.42 -0.57
N ARG A 27 8.72 -1.29 -1.05
CA ARG A 27 9.38 -1.15 -2.34
C ARG A 27 8.43 -1.16 -3.54
N MET A 28 7.27 -1.78 -3.41
CA MET A 28 6.26 -1.71 -4.47
C MET A 28 5.79 -0.28 -4.69
N TRP A 29 5.67 0.48 -3.60
CA TRP A 29 5.28 1.88 -3.65
C TRP A 29 6.44 2.78 -4.07
N VAL A 30 7.59 2.64 -3.41
CA VAL A 30 8.78 3.44 -3.70
C VAL A 30 9.25 3.20 -5.14
N ASN A 31 9.33 1.95 -5.56
CA ASN A 31 9.70 1.60 -6.92
C ASN A 31 8.69 2.11 -7.96
N TYR A 32 7.43 2.13 -7.61
CA TYR A 32 6.40 2.65 -8.49
C TYR A 32 6.58 4.14 -8.75
N ILE A 33 7.04 4.88 -7.75
CA ILE A 33 7.29 6.33 -7.87
C ILE A 33 8.68 6.62 -8.44
N ASP A 34 9.71 5.89 -7.97
CA ASP A 34 11.12 6.21 -8.22
C ASP A 34 11.73 5.43 -9.39
N CYS A 35 11.22 4.23 -9.69
CA CYS A 35 11.75 3.37 -10.74
C CYS A 35 11.13 3.58 -12.12
N PHE A 36 10.18 4.48 -12.24
CA PHE A 36 9.76 4.95 -13.54
C PHE A 36 10.81 5.92 -14.10
N THR A 37 12.04 5.42 -14.25
CA THR A 37 13.01 6.10 -15.10
C THR A 37 12.65 5.67 -16.52
N PRO A 38 12.07 6.56 -17.31
CA PRO A 38 11.54 6.14 -18.60
C PRO A 38 12.70 5.90 -19.56
N ILE A 39 12.68 4.72 -20.14
CA ILE A 39 13.57 4.38 -21.23
C ILE A 39 13.19 5.17 -22.49
N ASN A 40 11.94 5.59 -22.57
CA ASN A 40 11.44 6.38 -23.70
C ASN A 40 10.32 7.33 -23.22
N THR A 41 10.68 8.59 -22.99
CA THR A 41 9.78 9.60 -22.40
C THR A 41 9.21 10.58 -23.40
N ARG A 42 9.42 10.38 -24.68
CA ARG A 42 9.05 11.39 -25.69
C ARG A 42 7.56 11.73 -25.69
N GLU A 43 6.71 10.83 -25.18
CA GLU A 43 5.24 10.95 -25.21
C GLU A 43 4.59 11.01 -23.84
N LEU A 44 5.34 10.81 -22.73
CA LEU A 44 4.79 10.74 -21.38
C LEU A 44 5.48 11.72 -20.45
N ASN A 45 4.69 12.54 -19.78
CA ASN A 45 5.22 13.39 -18.70
C ASN A 45 5.22 12.59 -17.38
N TRP A 46 6.36 11.99 -17.07
CA TRP A 46 6.52 11.15 -15.89
C TRP A 46 6.41 11.94 -14.58
N GLY A 47 6.78 13.22 -14.59
CA GLY A 47 6.58 14.10 -13.44
C GLY A 47 5.10 14.28 -13.12
N GLU A 48 4.29 14.58 -14.11
CA GLU A 48 2.84 14.69 -13.94
C GLU A 48 2.20 13.37 -13.53
N TYR A 49 2.66 12.25 -14.09
CA TYR A 49 2.18 10.92 -13.72
C TYR A 49 2.47 10.59 -12.26
N ASN A 50 3.71 10.83 -11.80
CA ASN A 50 4.08 10.62 -10.41
C ASN A 50 3.30 11.54 -9.46
N ASP A 51 3.09 12.79 -9.83
CA ASP A 51 2.28 13.72 -9.06
C ASP A 51 0.83 13.26 -8.97
N TRP A 52 0.28 12.74 -10.06
CA TRP A 52 -1.06 12.16 -10.07
C TRP A 52 -1.17 10.97 -9.11
N ILE A 53 -0.17 10.05 -9.11
CA ILE A 53 -0.13 8.92 -8.19
C ILE A 53 -0.11 9.40 -6.74
N LYS A 54 0.76 10.35 -6.42
CA LYS A 54 0.86 10.90 -5.06
C LYS A 54 -0.46 11.53 -4.61
N ARG A 55 -1.08 12.31 -5.46
CA ARG A 55 -2.37 12.92 -5.15
C ARG A 55 -3.46 11.88 -4.93
N LYS A 56 -3.49 10.82 -5.74
CA LYS A 56 -4.44 9.72 -5.57
C LYS A 56 -4.25 9.01 -4.24
N VAL A 57 -3.03 8.66 -3.91
CA VAL A 57 -2.72 7.99 -2.64
C VAL A 57 -3.05 8.88 -1.46
N ASP A 58 -2.71 10.17 -1.53
CA ASP A 58 -3.03 11.12 -0.46
C ASP A 58 -4.53 11.34 -0.28
N SER A 59 -5.33 11.08 -1.32
CA SER A 59 -6.78 11.16 -1.25
C SER A 59 -7.43 9.93 -0.62
N PHE A 60 -6.70 8.81 -0.49
CA PHE A 60 -7.24 7.60 0.12
C PHE A 60 -7.37 7.76 1.63
N PRO A 61 -8.41 7.18 2.24
CA PRO A 61 -8.49 7.12 3.69
C PRO A 61 -7.36 6.25 4.26
N ASP A 62 -7.03 6.41 5.53
CA ASP A 62 -5.90 5.74 6.17
C ASP A 62 -5.94 4.21 6.03
N HIS A 63 -7.12 3.60 6.15
CA HIS A 63 -7.30 2.15 6.02
C HIS A 63 -7.16 1.63 4.57
N HIS A 64 -6.96 2.51 3.60
CA HIS A 64 -6.60 2.18 2.22
C HIS A 64 -5.14 2.47 1.91
N ARG A 65 -4.33 2.77 2.92
CA ARG A 65 -2.93 3.19 2.75
C ARG A 65 -1.93 2.30 3.50
N LEU A 66 -2.25 1.02 3.70
CA LEU A 66 -1.35 0.09 4.35
C LEU A 66 -0.05 -0.03 3.56
N GLY A 67 1.09 0.17 4.22
CA GLY A 67 2.39 0.18 3.57
C GLY A 67 2.66 1.38 2.67
N MET A 68 1.76 2.35 2.62
CA MET A 68 1.84 3.53 1.77
C MET A 68 1.94 4.82 2.59
N GLY A 69 2.71 4.77 3.68
CA GLY A 69 2.99 5.94 4.53
C GLY A 69 2.15 6.02 5.80
N LYS A 70 1.10 5.22 5.98
CA LYS A 70 0.25 5.27 7.17
C LYS A 70 0.49 4.12 8.14
N TYR A 71 0.42 2.90 7.64
CA TYR A 71 0.67 1.70 8.44
C TYR A 71 1.88 0.98 7.88
N THR A 72 2.55 0.19 8.74
CA THR A 72 3.66 -0.64 8.28
C THR A 72 3.18 -1.69 7.28
N ASP A 73 4.06 -2.11 6.39
CA ASP A 73 3.80 -3.25 5.53
C ASP A 73 4.36 -4.55 6.14
N LEU A 74 3.92 -5.69 5.61
CA LEU A 74 4.30 -7.00 6.10
C LEU A 74 5.81 -7.24 6.06
N PHE A 75 6.46 -6.86 4.97
CA PHE A 75 7.89 -7.09 4.80
C PHE A 75 8.74 -6.15 5.66
N LYS A 76 8.30 -4.91 5.86
CA LYS A 76 8.96 -3.98 6.78
C LYS A 76 8.90 -4.48 8.22
N LEU A 77 7.75 -4.99 8.64
CA LEU A 77 7.59 -5.60 9.95
C LEU A 77 8.51 -6.79 10.13
N ALA A 78 8.63 -7.65 9.11
CA ALA A 78 9.52 -8.80 9.12
C ALA A 78 10.99 -8.37 9.28
N ARG A 79 11.44 -7.37 8.57
CA ARG A 79 12.81 -6.88 8.61
C ARG A 79 13.14 -6.18 9.93
N THR A 80 12.24 -5.34 10.41
CA THR A 80 12.54 -4.47 11.56
C THR A 80 12.35 -5.17 12.89
N LYS A 81 11.27 -5.92 13.07
CA LYS A 81 10.95 -6.57 14.34
C LYS A 81 11.47 -8.00 14.42
N TYR A 82 11.35 -8.76 13.36
CA TYR A 82 11.73 -10.18 13.34
C TYR A 82 13.08 -10.42 12.68
N LYS A 83 13.76 -9.36 12.22
CA LYS A 83 15.12 -9.40 11.64
C LYS A 83 15.27 -10.41 10.50
N ILE A 84 14.20 -10.61 9.74
CA ILE A 84 14.23 -11.43 8.53
C ILE A 84 15.11 -10.72 7.48
N LYS A 85 15.92 -11.49 6.77
CA LYS A 85 16.78 -10.96 5.70
C LYS A 85 15.95 -10.20 4.65
N PRO A 86 16.50 -9.15 3.99
CA PRO A 86 15.76 -8.31 3.05
C PRO A 86 14.98 -9.05 1.94
N PHE A 87 15.47 -10.20 1.52
CA PHE A 87 14.83 -11.03 0.50
C PHE A 87 14.20 -12.30 1.06
N GLY A 88 14.13 -12.43 2.39
CA GLY A 88 13.50 -13.56 3.05
C GLY A 88 11.99 -13.39 3.11
N HIS A 89 11.27 -14.52 3.16
CA HIS A 89 9.84 -14.50 3.39
C HIS A 89 9.54 -14.19 4.86
N PRO A 90 8.46 -13.46 5.14
CA PRO A 90 8.00 -13.24 6.51
C PRO A 90 7.72 -14.58 7.22
N CYS A 91 8.12 -14.68 8.49
CA CYS A 91 7.85 -15.85 9.29
C CYS A 91 6.39 -15.88 9.79
N GLU A 92 5.97 -17.00 10.37
CA GLU A 92 4.64 -17.17 10.92
C GLU A 92 4.28 -16.08 11.92
N ASP A 93 5.19 -15.72 12.82
CA ASP A 93 4.97 -14.68 13.82
C ASP A 93 4.70 -13.32 13.19
N THR A 94 5.39 -12.99 12.08
CA THR A 94 5.15 -11.76 11.34
C THR A 94 3.75 -11.74 10.75
N HIS A 95 3.32 -12.83 10.13
CA HIS A 95 1.97 -12.95 9.58
C HIS A 95 0.91 -12.82 10.66
N HIS A 96 1.12 -13.44 11.81
CA HIS A 96 0.21 -13.37 12.94
C HIS A 96 0.07 -11.93 13.45
N GLU A 97 1.18 -11.24 13.67
CA GLU A 97 1.15 -9.85 14.13
C GLU A 97 0.53 -8.91 13.09
N TYR A 98 0.80 -9.14 11.82
CA TYR A 98 0.19 -8.35 10.76
C TYR A 98 -1.33 -8.57 10.68
N ALA A 99 -1.78 -9.80 10.88
CA ALA A 99 -3.20 -10.10 10.97
C ALA A 99 -3.87 -9.38 12.16
N GLU A 100 -3.18 -9.29 13.29
CA GLU A 100 -3.66 -8.51 14.45
C GLU A 100 -3.78 -7.03 14.12
N LEU A 101 -2.82 -6.46 13.38
CA LEU A 101 -2.88 -5.09 12.91
C LEU A 101 -4.10 -4.85 12.01
N LEU A 102 -4.34 -5.74 11.06
CA LEU A 102 -5.52 -5.66 10.18
C LEU A 102 -6.82 -5.72 10.97
N HIS A 103 -6.89 -6.59 11.95
CA HIS A 103 -8.06 -6.71 12.83
C HIS A 103 -8.27 -5.45 13.68
N HIS A 104 -7.19 -4.87 14.19
CA HIS A 104 -7.24 -3.61 14.93
C HIS A 104 -7.77 -2.46 14.04
N ILE A 105 -7.26 -2.36 12.81
CA ILE A 105 -7.73 -1.37 11.84
C ILE A 105 -9.21 -1.56 11.54
N TYR A 106 -9.63 -2.79 11.32
CA TYR A 106 -11.03 -3.13 11.06
C TYR A 106 -11.95 -2.69 12.20
N ARG A 107 -11.55 -2.91 13.44
CA ARG A 107 -12.36 -2.58 14.62
C ARG A 107 -12.40 -1.07 14.92
N THR A 108 -11.32 -0.33 14.60
CA THR A 108 -11.19 1.07 15.00
C THR A 108 -11.55 2.04 13.89
N THR A 109 -11.69 1.57 12.67
CA THR A 109 -12.01 2.42 11.52
C THR A 109 -13.51 2.66 11.41
N LYS A 110 -13.87 3.91 11.16
CA LYS A 110 -15.23 4.28 10.75
C LYS A 110 -15.33 4.17 9.23
N PHE A 111 -15.95 3.11 8.81
CA PHE A 111 -16.16 2.88 7.38
C PHE A 111 -17.34 3.76 6.82
#